data_368236d4eaa1cdf7c9a98509368dc386
#
_entry.id   368236d4eaa1cdf7c9a98509368dc386
#
_cell.length_a   1.000
_cell.length_b   1.000
_cell.length_c   1.000
_cell.angle_alpha   90.00
_cell.angle_beta   90.00
_cell.angle_gamma   90.00
#
_symmetry.space_group_name_H-M   'P 1'
#
loop_
_entity.id
_entity.type
_entity.pdbx_description
1 polymer ?
#
loop_
_entity_poly.entity_id
_entity_poly.type
_entity_poly.pdbx_seq_one_letter_code
_entity_poly.pdbx_strand_id
1 'polypeptide(L)'
;SPVEIVAYNGDHEVGRVWVDPSNPGSKADVLIPGSGTTHIVLDPERYDLDYDRQNNNARTKGMLRKVEPAQIRLGTRLEDGTKTQVFWLPVIAWNAHNKMMFGATIHNTTVPLRDFEWMATPLINKNAQLAGFSRVSYHTGPLSINLRAQRFSTEEYIDDSNTNDTDTAPMNRISWSIMRKFNAEQNSNWASQIKYESVVVNGFNDSRLYATTPCRTSHSLAF
;
A
#
# COMPACT_ATOMS: atom_id res chain seq x y z
N SER A 1 3.40 17.10 -26.43
CA SER A 1 3.45 18.48 -25.92
C SER A 1 4.78 18.71 -25.20
N PRO A 2 5.30 19.95 -25.23
CA PRO A 2 6.47 20.30 -24.46
C PRO A 2 6.20 20.13 -22.96
N VAL A 3 7.18 19.58 -22.22
CA VAL A 3 7.11 19.34 -20.79
C VAL A 3 7.97 20.38 -20.07
N GLU A 4 7.42 20.98 -19.04
CA GLU A 4 8.11 21.94 -18.21
C GLU A 4 8.96 21.23 -17.13
N ILE A 5 10.22 21.68 -16.97
CA ILE A 5 11.11 21.18 -15.92
C ILE A 5 11.59 22.39 -15.12
N VAL A 6 11.35 22.37 -13.81
CA VAL A 6 11.73 23.44 -12.90
C VAL A 6 12.67 22.93 -11.83
N ALA A 7 13.76 23.66 -11.61
CA ALA A 7 14.73 23.43 -10.54
C ALA A 7 14.47 24.37 -9.38
N TYR A 8 14.49 23.84 -8.16
CA TYR A 8 14.27 24.58 -6.93
C TYR A 8 15.45 24.49 -5.97
N ASN A 9 15.68 25.58 -5.23
CA ASN A 9 16.51 25.60 -4.04
C ASN A 9 15.62 25.90 -2.82
N GLY A 10 15.27 24.87 -2.05
CA GLY A 10 14.16 24.97 -1.10
C GLY A 10 12.85 25.30 -1.82
N ASP A 11 12.19 26.37 -1.44
CA ASP A 11 10.94 26.83 -2.07
C ASP A 11 11.15 27.86 -3.19
N HIS A 12 12.42 28.21 -3.51
CA HIS A 12 12.74 29.19 -4.54
C HIS A 12 13.09 28.53 -5.87
N GLU A 13 12.44 28.96 -6.93
CA GLU A 13 12.77 28.58 -8.30
C GLU A 13 14.16 29.15 -8.66
N VAL A 14 15.05 28.30 -9.16
CA VAL A 14 16.42 28.67 -9.57
C VAL A 14 16.68 28.45 -11.05
N GLY A 15 15.80 27.72 -11.72
CA GLY A 15 15.91 27.50 -13.17
C GLY A 15 14.68 26.84 -13.74
N ARG A 16 14.36 27.15 -15.01
CA ARG A 16 13.20 26.63 -15.74
C ARG A 16 13.57 26.36 -17.18
N VAL A 17 13.15 25.21 -17.69
CA VAL A 17 13.41 24.80 -19.08
C VAL A 17 12.17 24.06 -19.61
N TRP A 18 11.83 24.32 -20.86
CA TRP A 18 10.82 23.58 -21.59
C TRP A 18 11.49 22.56 -22.53
N VAL A 19 11.07 21.32 -22.47
CA VAL A 19 11.59 20.24 -23.29
C VAL A 19 10.47 19.68 -24.13
N ASP A 20 10.69 19.63 -25.45
CA ASP A 20 9.79 18.94 -26.36
C ASP A 20 10.30 17.52 -26.58
N PRO A 21 9.65 16.49 -26.05
CA PRO A 21 10.04 15.11 -26.29
C PRO A 21 9.66 14.74 -27.73
N SER A 22 10.61 14.88 -28.63
CA SER A 22 10.43 14.56 -30.07
C SER A 22 10.02 13.12 -30.33
N ASN A 23 10.29 12.19 -29.38
CA ASN A 23 9.88 10.79 -29.45
C ASN A 23 9.38 10.28 -28.09
N PRO A 24 8.14 9.76 -27.98
CA PRO A 24 7.65 9.11 -26.79
C PRO A 24 8.56 7.92 -26.38
N GLY A 25 9.01 7.93 -25.14
CA GLY A 25 9.86 6.87 -24.59
C GLY A 25 11.37 7.05 -24.79
N SER A 26 11.82 8.12 -25.43
CA SER A 26 13.26 8.45 -25.52
C SER A 26 13.75 9.09 -24.21
N LYS A 27 15.04 8.83 -23.88
CA LYS A 27 15.73 9.55 -22.80
C LYS A 27 16.34 10.81 -23.38
N ALA A 28 16.16 11.92 -22.70
CA ALA A 28 16.80 13.19 -23.05
C ALA A 28 17.61 13.70 -21.85
N ASP A 29 18.84 14.15 -22.12
CA ASP A 29 19.66 14.85 -21.14
C ASP A 29 19.37 16.35 -21.26
N VAL A 30 18.90 16.94 -20.16
CA VAL A 30 18.50 18.34 -20.12
C VAL A 30 19.38 19.11 -19.15
N LEU A 31 19.94 20.21 -19.62
CA LEU A 31 20.77 21.10 -18.84
C LEU A 31 19.87 22.21 -18.28
N ILE A 32 19.68 22.23 -16.95
CA ILE A 32 18.86 23.23 -16.28
C ILE A 32 19.79 24.24 -15.63
N PRO A 33 19.72 25.55 -16.00
CA PRO A 33 20.52 26.57 -15.35
C PRO A 33 20.02 26.75 -13.91
N GLY A 34 20.93 26.62 -12.95
CA GLY A 34 20.61 26.84 -11.53
C GLY A 34 21.71 26.36 -10.59
N SER A 35 22.19 27.22 -9.72
CA SER A 35 23.13 26.85 -8.67
C SER A 35 22.40 26.51 -7.38
N GLY A 36 22.86 25.47 -6.68
CA GLY A 36 22.31 25.09 -5.38
C GLY A 36 20.96 24.36 -5.45
N THR A 37 20.63 23.75 -6.60
CA THR A 37 19.39 22.98 -6.78
C THR A 37 19.26 21.88 -5.74
N THR A 38 18.15 21.86 -5.01
CA THR A 38 17.80 20.85 -4.01
C THR A 38 16.85 19.78 -4.57
N HIS A 39 15.96 20.17 -5.47
CA HIS A 39 15.03 19.25 -6.15
C HIS A 39 14.61 19.79 -7.52
N ILE A 40 14.15 18.89 -8.36
CA ILE A 40 13.66 19.14 -9.72
C ILE A 40 12.24 18.61 -9.79
N VAL A 41 11.36 19.39 -10.42
CA VAL A 41 9.95 19.05 -10.62
C VAL A 41 9.61 19.10 -12.10
N LEU A 42 8.96 18.05 -12.61
CA LEU A 42 8.37 18.00 -13.94
C LEU A 42 6.92 18.50 -13.85
N ASP A 43 6.50 19.37 -14.77
CA ASP A 43 5.16 19.94 -14.87
C ASP A 43 4.59 20.41 -13.51
N PRO A 44 5.23 21.37 -12.83
CA PRO A 44 4.78 21.84 -11.51
C PRO A 44 3.39 22.48 -11.56
N GLU A 45 3.04 23.11 -12.66
CA GLU A 45 1.75 23.77 -12.88
C GLU A 45 0.63 22.81 -13.32
N ARG A 46 0.98 21.54 -13.59
CA ARG A 46 0.04 20.46 -13.96
C ARG A 46 -0.71 20.70 -15.26
N TYR A 47 -0.01 21.18 -16.28
CA TYR A 47 -0.58 21.39 -17.60
C TYR A 47 -0.85 20.09 -18.36
N ASP A 48 -0.02 19.05 -18.13
CA ASP A 48 -0.19 17.75 -18.76
C ASP A 48 -1.09 16.82 -17.95
N LEU A 49 -1.84 15.95 -18.66
CA LEU A 49 -2.62 14.86 -18.08
C LEU A 49 -1.72 13.68 -17.73
N ASP A 50 -0.86 13.85 -16.75
CA ASP A 50 -0.01 12.80 -16.27
C ASP A 50 -0.75 11.95 -15.22
N TYR A 51 -0.82 10.64 -15.47
CA TYR A 51 -1.46 9.68 -14.59
C TYR A 51 -0.59 9.34 -13.35
N ASP A 52 0.75 9.32 -13.51
CA ASP A 52 1.69 8.98 -12.44
C ASP A 52 2.60 10.16 -12.06
N ARG A 53 2.05 11.13 -11.39
CA ARG A 53 2.77 12.34 -10.96
C ARG A 53 3.79 12.10 -9.85
N GLN A 54 3.87 10.89 -9.30
CA GLN A 54 4.87 10.54 -8.28
C GLN A 54 6.30 10.49 -8.84
N ASN A 55 6.44 10.24 -10.13
CA ASN A 55 7.74 10.22 -10.80
C ASN A 55 8.22 11.61 -11.22
N ASN A 56 7.39 12.64 -11.06
CA ASN A 56 7.66 14.01 -11.50
C ASN A 56 8.56 14.81 -10.55
N ASN A 57 8.95 14.24 -9.43
CA ASN A 57 9.76 14.93 -8.42
C ASN A 57 11.07 14.18 -8.16
N ALA A 58 12.20 14.88 -8.18
CA ALA A 58 13.49 14.27 -7.91
C ALA A 58 14.38 15.21 -7.08
N ARG A 59 14.94 14.71 -5.97
CA ARG A 59 15.93 15.41 -5.17
C ARG A 59 17.32 15.25 -5.74
N THR A 60 18.11 16.29 -5.71
CA THR A 60 19.50 16.27 -6.19
C THR A 60 20.45 15.62 -5.18
N LYS A 61 20.11 15.64 -3.88
CA LYS A 61 20.91 15.12 -2.78
C LYS A 61 20.11 14.17 -1.89
N GLY A 62 20.81 13.26 -1.21
CA GLY A 62 20.22 12.30 -0.27
C GLY A 62 20.08 10.89 -0.82
N MET A 63 19.82 9.94 0.08
CA MET A 63 19.73 8.52 -0.24
C MET A 63 18.40 8.15 -0.92
N LEU A 64 17.33 8.89 -0.65
CA LEU A 64 15.99 8.69 -1.21
C LEU A 64 15.64 9.84 -2.17
N ARG A 65 16.29 9.87 -3.32
CA ARG A 65 16.18 10.98 -4.30
C ARG A 65 14.81 11.10 -4.96
N LYS A 66 14.03 10.00 -4.99
CA LYS A 66 12.70 9.93 -5.61
C LYS A 66 11.56 9.90 -4.60
N VAL A 67 11.85 10.19 -3.33
CA VAL A 67 10.82 10.22 -2.28
C VAL A 67 10.50 11.68 -1.95
N GLU A 68 9.27 12.05 -2.17
CA GLU A 68 8.73 13.37 -1.86
C GLU A 68 8.64 13.57 -0.34
N PRO A 69 8.51 14.82 0.14
CA PRO A 69 8.31 15.12 1.55
C PRO A 69 7.08 14.38 2.11
N ALA A 70 7.25 13.75 3.28
CA ALA A 70 6.16 13.04 3.93
C ALA A 70 5.10 14.02 4.44
N GLN A 71 3.83 13.71 4.19
CA GLN A 71 2.68 14.44 4.69
C GLN A 71 1.75 13.48 5.44
N ILE A 72 1.55 13.73 6.75
CA ILE A 72 0.65 12.94 7.59
C ILE A 72 -0.66 13.70 7.76
N ARG A 73 -1.80 13.04 7.45
CA ARG A 73 -3.13 13.66 7.54
C ARG A 73 -4.18 12.68 8.05
N LEU A 74 -5.27 13.23 8.57
CA LEU A 74 -6.45 12.47 8.96
C LEU A 74 -7.30 12.14 7.72
N GLY A 75 -7.78 10.90 7.63
CA GLY A 75 -8.71 10.46 6.58
C GLY A 75 -8.05 9.95 5.32
N THR A 76 -8.66 10.21 4.18
CA THR A 76 -8.18 9.91 2.83
C THR A 76 -8.42 11.14 1.95
N ARG A 77 -7.53 11.40 1.01
CA ARG A 77 -7.64 12.54 0.09
C ARG A 77 -7.27 12.16 -1.33
N LEU A 78 -7.48 13.12 -2.23
CA LEU A 78 -6.94 13.07 -3.59
C LEU A 78 -5.43 12.98 -3.55
N GLU A 79 -4.88 12.29 -4.53
CA GLU A 79 -3.45 12.15 -4.71
C GLU A 79 -2.79 13.52 -4.95
N ASP A 80 -1.72 13.76 -4.21
CA ASP A 80 -0.80 14.87 -4.42
C ASP A 80 0.56 14.30 -4.79
N GLY A 81 0.90 14.32 -6.08
CA GLY A 81 2.15 13.76 -6.61
C GLY A 81 3.41 14.46 -6.12
N THR A 82 3.29 15.60 -5.40
CA THR A 82 4.44 16.30 -4.81
C THR A 82 4.78 15.84 -3.39
N LYS A 83 3.99 14.91 -2.82
CA LYS A 83 4.12 14.49 -1.42
C LYS A 83 3.89 13.00 -1.24
N THR A 84 4.71 12.38 -0.42
CA THR A 84 4.44 11.04 0.11
C THR A 84 3.35 11.15 1.16
N GLN A 85 2.11 10.86 0.78
CA GLN A 85 0.96 11.00 1.66
C GLN A 85 0.77 9.75 2.53
N VAL A 86 0.68 9.98 3.83
CA VAL A 86 0.32 8.98 4.83
C VAL A 86 -0.90 9.46 5.58
N PHE A 87 -1.92 8.63 5.63
CA PHE A 87 -3.18 8.93 6.30
C PHE A 87 -3.32 8.11 7.57
N TRP A 88 -4.07 8.62 8.52
CA TRP A 88 -4.40 7.88 9.72
C TRP A 88 -5.86 8.09 10.12
N LEU A 89 -6.45 7.08 10.76
CA LEU A 89 -7.80 7.10 11.28
C LEU A 89 -7.81 6.42 12.65
N PRO A 90 -8.41 7.01 13.69
CA PRO A 90 -8.63 6.31 14.93
C PRO A 90 -9.62 5.16 14.70
N VAL A 91 -9.37 4.02 15.35
CA VAL A 91 -10.18 2.81 15.22
C VAL A 91 -10.54 2.28 16.59
N ILE A 92 -11.81 1.95 16.75
CA ILE A 92 -12.34 1.17 17.88
C ILE A 92 -12.85 -0.15 17.29
N ALA A 93 -12.40 -1.26 17.83
CA ALA A 93 -12.79 -2.59 17.39
C ALA A 93 -13.21 -3.45 18.58
N TRP A 94 -13.99 -4.47 18.30
CA TRP A 94 -14.42 -5.44 19.31
C TRP A 94 -14.42 -6.85 18.72
N ASN A 95 -13.99 -7.82 19.52
CA ASN A 95 -14.26 -9.24 19.25
C ASN A 95 -14.46 -10.00 20.56
N ALA A 96 -14.94 -11.25 20.49
CA ALA A 96 -15.29 -12.04 21.65
C ALA A 96 -14.10 -12.30 22.59
N HIS A 97 -12.88 -12.42 22.09
CA HIS A 97 -11.68 -12.81 22.86
C HIS A 97 -10.88 -11.58 23.32
N ASN A 98 -10.55 -10.66 22.43
CA ASN A 98 -9.81 -9.45 22.79
C ASN A 98 -10.70 -8.38 23.45
N LYS A 99 -12.04 -8.53 23.41
CA LYS A 99 -13.02 -7.55 23.88
C LYS A 99 -12.83 -6.22 23.11
N MET A 100 -12.93 -5.09 23.81
CA MET A 100 -12.74 -3.78 23.22
C MET A 100 -11.26 -3.48 22.99
N MET A 101 -10.95 -3.01 21.80
CA MET A 101 -9.61 -2.65 21.35
C MET A 101 -9.63 -1.25 20.76
N PHE A 102 -8.55 -0.52 20.98
CA PHE A 102 -8.34 0.83 20.46
C PHE A 102 -7.04 0.88 19.66
N GLY A 103 -7.02 1.70 18.65
CA GLY A 103 -5.83 1.88 17.84
C GLY A 103 -6.02 2.89 16.71
N ALA A 104 -5.20 2.79 15.72
CA ALA A 104 -5.30 3.64 14.53
C ALA A 104 -4.95 2.84 13.27
N THR A 105 -5.69 3.08 12.20
CA THR A 105 -5.27 2.67 10.87
C THR A 105 -4.33 3.71 10.29
N ILE A 106 -3.20 3.26 9.79
CA ILE A 106 -2.23 4.07 9.04
C ILE A 106 -2.14 3.48 7.63
N HIS A 107 -2.27 4.32 6.60
CA HIS A 107 -2.29 3.86 5.22
C HIS A 107 -1.82 4.94 4.24
N ASN A 108 -1.52 4.54 3.00
CA ASN A 108 -1.18 5.45 1.91
C ASN A 108 -2.25 5.51 0.80
N THR A 109 -3.43 4.96 1.02
CA THR A 109 -4.50 4.90 0.01
C THR A 109 -5.02 6.29 -0.33
N THR A 110 -5.04 6.61 -1.61
CA THR A 110 -5.51 7.87 -2.20
C THR A 110 -6.63 7.62 -3.20
N VAL A 111 -7.14 8.67 -3.80
CA VAL A 111 -8.04 8.62 -4.97
C VAL A 111 -7.39 9.43 -6.10
N PRO A 112 -7.06 8.80 -7.25
CA PRO A 112 -7.18 7.38 -7.59
C PRO A 112 -6.29 6.47 -6.75
N LEU A 113 -6.53 5.15 -6.83
CA LEU A 113 -5.74 4.13 -6.15
C LEU A 113 -4.33 4.07 -6.74
N ARG A 114 -3.33 3.85 -5.89
CA ARG A 114 -1.93 3.72 -6.28
C ARG A 114 -1.58 2.29 -6.68
N ASP A 115 -0.56 2.15 -7.51
CA ASP A 115 -0.02 0.83 -7.83
C ASP A 115 0.52 0.10 -6.59
N PHE A 116 1.10 0.85 -5.65
CA PHE A 116 1.57 0.32 -4.38
C PHE A 116 0.77 0.91 -3.21
N GLU A 117 0.02 0.06 -2.53
CA GLU A 117 -0.78 0.43 -1.36
C GLU A 117 -0.41 -0.41 -0.15
N TRP A 118 -0.40 0.23 1.00
CA TRP A 118 -0.24 -0.46 2.27
C TRP A 118 -1.15 0.14 3.33
N MET A 119 -1.51 -0.71 4.27
CA MET A 119 -2.32 -0.35 5.43
C MET A 119 -1.87 -1.17 6.63
N ALA A 120 -1.78 -0.55 7.79
CA ALA A 120 -1.54 -1.20 9.06
C ALA A 120 -2.51 -0.64 10.11
N THR A 121 -3.15 -1.54 10.85
CA THR A 121 -4.09 -1.20 11.94
C THR A 121 -3.66 -1.89 13.22
N PRO A 122 -2.65 -1.37 13.93
CA PRO A 122 -2.32 -1.83 15.27
C PRO A 122 -3.47 -1.50 16.24
N LEU A 123 -3.85 -2.48 17.02
CA LEU A 123 -4.89 -2.40 18.04
C LEU A 123 -4.35 -2.91 19.37
N ILE A 124 -4.77 -2.30 20.44
CA ILE A 124 -4.43 -2.72 21.80
C ILE A 124 -5.71 -2.86 22.61
N ASN A 125 -5.81 -3.93 23.39
CA ASN A 125 -6.92 -4.13 24.32
C ASN A 125 -6.60 -3.60 25.73
N LYS A 126 -7.58 -3.66 26.63
CA LYS A 126 -7.41 -3.24 28.04
C LYS A 126 -6.28 -3.95 28.80
N ASN A 127 -5.88 -5.14 28.36
CA ASN A 127 -4.81 -5.94 28.97
C ASN A 127 -3.45 -5.69 28.30
N ALA A 128 -3.31 -4.62 27.49
CA ALA A 128 -2.12 -4.29 26.72
C ALA A 128 -1.69 -5.37 25.71
N GLN A 129 -2.61 -6.25 25.31
CA GLN A 129 -2.32 -7.25 24.27
C GLN A 129 -2.45 -6.62 22.90
N LEU A 130 -1.43 -6.83 22.07
CA LEU A 130 -1.38 -6.34 20.71
C LEU A 130 -2.22 -7.25 19.79
N ALA A 131 -3.14 -6.63 19.07
CA ALA A 131 -3.93 -7.21 18.01
C ALA A 131 -3.86 -6.32 16.77
N GLY A 132 -4.48 -6.74 15.66
CA GLY A 132 -4.61 -5.91 14.50
C GLY A 132 -4.40 -6.64 13.19
N PHE A 133 -4.36 -5.86 12.13
CA PHE A 133 -4.17 -6.39 10.78
C PHE A 133 -3.37 -5.42 9.91
N SER A 134 -2.73 -5.97 8.88
CA SER A 134 -2.03 -5.19 7.88
C SER A 134 -2.25 -5.77 6.48
N ARG A 135 -2.13 -4.93 5.49
CA ARG A 135 -2.21 -5.30 4.07
C ARG A 135 -1.18 -4.52 3.28
N VAL A 136 -0.54 -5.21 2.35
CA VAL A 136 0.27 -4.61 1.30
C VAL A 136 -0.25 -5.13 -0.03
N SER A 137 -0.47 -4.25 -0.98
CA SER A 137 -0.96 -4.58 -2.32
C SER A 137 -0.08 -3.88 -3.36
N TYR A 138 0.26 -4.61 -4.40
CA TYR A 138 0.97 -4.07 -5.55
C TYR A 138 0.23 -4.47 -6.82
N HIS A 139 -0.07 -3.47 -7.65
CA HIS A 139 -0.79 -3.61 -8.91
C HIS A 139 0.11 -3.15 -10.05
N THR A 140 0.28 -3.97 -11.07
CA THR A 140 1.03 -3.60 -12.27
C THR A 140 0.37 -4.21 -13.50
N GLY A 141 -0.30 -3.38 -14.29
CA GLY A 141 -1.10 -3.84 -15.42
C GLY A 141 -2.09 -4.94 -15.02
N PRO A 142 -2.03 -6.15 -15.64
CA PRO A 142 -2.94 -7.24 -15.32
C PRO A 142 -2.60 -8.00 -14.03
N LEU A 143 -1.45 -7.72 -13.40
CA LEU A 143 -0.95 -8.46 -12.24
C LEU A 143 -1.27 -7.73 -10.94
N SER A 144 -1.75 -8.45 -9.94
CA SER A 144 -1.96 -7.94 -8.58
C SER A 144 -1.35 -8.91 -7.56
N ILE A 145 -0.54 -8.37 -6.66
CA ILE A 145 0.10 -9.11 -5.57
C ILE A 145 -0.43 -8.53 -4.26
N ASN A 146 -0.90 -9.39 -3.36
CA ASN A 146 -1.40 -8.97 -2.06
C ASN A 146 -0.76 -9.80 -0.96
N LEU A 147 -0.37 -9.12 0.11
CA LEU A 147 0.08 -9.70 1.37
C LEU A 147 -0.81 -9.18 2.50
N ARG A 148 -1.29 -10.07 3.35
CA ARG A 148 -2.08 -9.72 4.54
C ARG A 148 -1.52 -10.40 5.75
N ALA A 149 -1.46 -9.70 6.87
CA ALA A 149 -1.14 -10.26 8.17
C ALA A 149 -2.20 -9.82 9.18
N GLN A 150 -2.59 -10.74 10.07
CA GLN A 150 -3.58 -10.50 11.11
C GLN A 150 -3.09 -11.15 12.40
N ARG A 151 -3.37 -10.48 13.53
CA ARG A 151 -3.13 -11.00 14.87
C ARG A 151 -4.32 -10.66 15.74
N PHE A 152 -4.97 -11.70 16.26
CA PHE A 152 -6.07 -11.60 17.24
C PHE A 152 -5.97 -12.76 18.21
N SER A 153 -6.60 -12.64 19.37
CA SER A 153 -6.72 -13.77 20.28
C SER A 153 -7.88 -14.67 19.85
N THR A 154 -7.72 -15.97 20.05
CA THR A 154 -8.73 -17.01 19.87
C THR A 154 -8.85 -17.82 21.15
N GLU A 155 -9.89 -18.64 21.29
CA GLU A 155 -9.99 -19.60 22.38
C GLU A 155 -8.92 -20.69 22.24
N GLU A 156 -8.21 -20.96 23.31
CA GLU A 156 -7.39 -22.15 23.46
C GLU A 156 -8.22 -23.19 24.21
N TYR A 157 -8.48 -24.31 23.55
CA TYR A 157 -9.12 -25.45 24.25
C TYR A 157 -8.03 -26.16 25.05
N ILE A 158 -8.03 -25.93 26.34
CA ILE A 158 -7.21 -26.73 27.29
C ILE A 158 -8.07 -27.93 27.67
N ASP A 159 -7.66 -29.13 27.22
CA ASP A 159 -8.24 -30.39 27.62
C ASP A 159 -7.79 -30.72 29.04
N ASP A 160 -8.15 -29.87 29.98
CA ASP A 160 -8.00 -30.13 31.40
C ASP A 160 -9.40 -30.41 31.96
N SER A 161 -9.67 -31.68 32.22
CA SER A 161 -10.97 -32.20 32.65
C SER A 161 -11.51 -31.61 33.97
N ASN A 162 -10.89 -30.57 34.51
CA ASN A 162 -11.22 -30.00 35.81
C ASN A 162 -11.40 -28.50 35.88
N THR A 163 -11.19 -27.73 34.80
CA THR A 163 -11.44 -26.29 34.82
C THR A 163 -12.09 -25.85 33.50
N ASN A 164 -13.27 -25.19 33.61
CA ASN A 164 -13.91 -24.47 32.52
C ASN A 164 -13.15 -23.16 32.16
N ASP A 165 -11.85 -23.16 32.29
CA ASP A 165 -11.02 -21.97 32.00
C ASP A 165 -10.60 -22.00 30.56
N THR A 166 -11.24 -21.18 29.72
CA THR A 166 -10.84 -20.94 28.36
C THR A 166 -9.76 -19.86 28.37
N ASP A 167 -8.50 -20.27 28.31
CA ASP A 167 -7.41 -19.33 28.06
C ASP A 167 -7.47 -18.81 26.62
N THR A 168 -7.11 -17.58 26.45
CA THR A 168 -7.06 -16.96 25.12
C THR A 168 -5.63 -16.92 24.61
N ALA A 169 -5.36 -17.58 23.49
CA ALA A 169 -4.06 -17.58 22.83
C ALA A 169 -4.03 -16.63 21.62
N PRO A 170 -2.89 -15.98 21.33
CA PRO A 170 -2.76 -15.14 20.15
C PRO A 170 -2.68 -15.99 18.88
N MET A 171 -3.56 -15.74 17.94
CA MET A 171 -3.54 -16.33 16.61
C MET A 171 -2.92 -15.36 15.61
N ASN A 172 -1.93 -15.81 14.86
CA ASN A 172 -1.35 -15.07 13.75
C ASN A 172 -1.75 -15.74 12.44
N ARG A 173 -2.24 -14.94 11.50
CA ARG A 173 -2.58 -15.38 10.15
C ARG A 173 -1.84 -14.52 9.14
N ILE A 174 -1.09 -15.16 8.24
CA ILE A 174 -0.44 -14.53 7.12
C ILE A 174 -1.00 -15.15 5.86
N SER A 175 -1.46 -14.33 4.94
CA SER A 175 -1.91 -14.78 3.63
C SER A 175 -1.28 -13.92 2.54
N TRP A 176 -0.93 -14.56 1.42
CA TRP A 176 -0.48 -13.87 0.24
C TRP A 176 -1.21 -14.41 -0.98
N SER A 177 -1.43 -13.56 -1.96
CA SER A 177 -2.07 -13.95 -3.20
C SER A 177 -1.47 -13.23 -4.40
N ILE A 178 -1.41 -13.95 -5.50
CA ILE A 178 -1.07 -13.41 -6.82
C ILE A 178 -2.29 -13.62 -7.70
N MET A 179 -2.72 -12.56 -8.37
CA MET A 179 -3.85 -12.58 -9.29
C MET A 179 -3.42 -11.99 -10.62
N ARG A 180 -3.74 -12.67 -11.71
CA ARG A 180 -3.56 -12.17 -13.06
C ARG A 180 -4.90 -12.11 -13.78
N LYS A 181 -5.22 -10.95 -14.34
CA LYS A 181 -6.37 -10.75 -15.23
C LYS A 181 -5.94 -10.99 -16.67
N PHE A 182 -6.84 -11.59 -17.45
CA PHE A 182 -6.66 -11.87 -18.88
C PHE A 182 -7.82 -11.25 -19.64
N ASN A 183 -7.55 -10.79 -20.86
CA ASN A 183 -8.56 -10.29 -21.80
C ASN A 183 -9.46 -9.17 -21.22
N ALA A 184 -8.88 -8.23 -20.52
CA ALA A 184 -9.58 -7.01 -20.14
C ALA A 184 -9.52 -6.00 -21.31
N GLU A 185 -10.06 -6.35 -22.50
CA GLU A 185 -10.34 -5.34 -23.52
C GLU A 185 -11.40 -4.39 -23.00
N GLN A 186 -11.23 -3.11 -23.24
CA GLN A 186 -12.07 -2.04 -22.69
C GLN A 186 -13.57 -2.18 -23.02
N ASN A 187 -13.93 -2.97 -24.02
CA ASN A 187 -15.30 -3.21 -24.49
C ASN A 187 -15.76 -4.66 -24.35
N SER A 188 -15.01 -5.51 -23.64
CA SER A 188 -15.39 -6.90 -23.43
C SER A 188 -16.28 -7.01 -22.19
N ASN A 189 -17.45 -7.62 -22.35
CA ASN A 189 -18.33 -8.01 -21.23
C ASN A 189 -17.78 -9.21 -20.44
N TRP A 190 -16.63 -9.77 -20.84
CA TRP A 190 -16.02 -10.93 -20.25
C TRP A 190 -14.62 -10.62 -19.74
N ALA A 191 -14.36 -10.91 -18.48
CA ALA A 191 -13.04 -10.86 -17.88
C ALA A 191 -12.74 -12.22 -17.24
N SER A 192 -11.56 -12.79 -17.56
CA SER A 192 -11.06 -13.99 -16.89
C SER A 192 -9.91 -13.63 -15.98
N GLN A 193 -9.83 -14.30 -14.83
CA GLN A 193 -8.74 -14.10 -13.88
C GLN A 193 -8.31 -15.43 -13.27
N ILE A 194 -7.01 -15.56 -13.00
CA ILE A 194 -6.44 -16.64 -12.20
C ILE A 194 -5.91 -16.04 -10.92
N LYS A 195 -6.31 -16.56 -9.77
CA LYS A 195 -5.82 -16.18 -8.46
C LYS A 195 -5.21 -17.40 -7.77
N TYR A 196 -3.97 -17.25 -7.33
CA TYR A 196 -3.34 -18.15 -6.37
C TYR A 196 -3.33 -17.50 -4.99
N GLU A 197 -3.74 -18.22 -3.96
CA GLU A 197 -3.71 -17.74 -2.58
C GLU A 197 -3.14 -18.81 -1.65
N SER A 198 -2.23 -18.41 -0.78
CA SER A 198 -1.67 -19.24 0.29
C SER A 198 -1.96 -18.59 1.64
N VAL A 199 -2.32 -19.41 2.61
CA VAL A 199 -2.65 -18.95 3.96
C VAL A 199 -1.88 -19.80 4.96
N VAL A 200 -1.18 -19.12 5.86
CA VAL A 200 -0.49 -19.74 6.99
C VAL A 200 -1.13 -19.22 8.28
N VAL A 201 -1.52 -20.12 9.15
CA VAL A 201 -2.09 -19.79 10.47
C VAL A 201 -1.22 -20.42 11.52
N ASN A 202 -0.81 -19.62 12.50
CA ASN A 202 -0.07 -20.05 13.68
C ASN A 202 -0.75 -19.47 14.93
N GLY A 203 -1.06 -20.28 15.91
CA GLY A 203 -1.78 -19.74 17.07
C GLY A 203 -2.18 -20.70 18.15
N PHE A 204 -1.71 -21.94 18.10
CA PHE A 204 -1.95 -22.88 19.18
C PHE A 204 -0.62 -23.25 19.82
N ASN A 205 -0.60 -23.35 21.14
CA ASN A 205 0.57 -23.73 21.97
C ASN A 205 1.02 -25.18 21.73
N ASP A 206 0.27 -25.92 20.94
CA ASP A 206 0.65 -27.23 20.46
C ASP A 206 1.49 -27.08 19.19
N SER A 207 2.64 -27.72 19.16
CA SER A 207 3.68 -27.67 18.10
C SER A 207 3.20 -28.14 16.70
N ARG A 208 1.93 -28.06 16.42
CA ARG A 208 1.31 -28.37 15.15
C ARG A 208 1.21 -27.12 14.29
N LEU A 209 2.20 -26.96 13.44
CA LEU A 209 2.09 -26.06 12.30
C LEU A 209 0.95 -26.55 11.41
N TYR A 210 -0.23 -25.98 11.55
CA TYR A 210 -1.29 -26.17 10.57
C TYR A 210 -0.99 -25.28 9.38
N ALA A 211 -0.05 -25.70 8.55
CA ALA A 211 0.05 -25.19 7.19
C ALA A 211 -1.13 -25.77 6.39
N THR A 212 -2.31 -25.18 6.52
CA THR A 212 -3.33 -25.39 5.51
C THR A 212 -2.91 -24.53 4.33
N THR A 213 -2.43 -25.15 3.29
CA THR A 213 -2.27 -24.53 1.98
C THR A 213 -3.48 -24.93 1.14
N PRO A 214 -4.63 -24.25 1.25
CA PRO A 214 -5.65 -24.41 0.23
C PRO A 214 -5.15 -23.65 -0.98
N CYS A 215 -4.55 -24.38 -1.92
CA CYS A 215 -4.39 -23.87 -3.27
C CYS A 215 -5.81 -23.65 -3.81
N ARG A 216 -6.31 -22.42 -3.74
CA ARG A 216 -7.61 -22.06 -4.28
C ARG A 216 -7.40 -21.35 -5.59
N THR A 217 -7.45 -22.09 -6.68
CA THR A 217 -7.66 -21.51 -8.01
C THR A 217 -9.13 -21.16 -8.12
N SER A 218 -9.45 -19.87 -8.18
CA SER A 218 -10.78 -19.41 -8.54
C SER A 218 -10.75 -18.91 -9.96
N HIS A 219 -11.52 -19.54 -10.83
CA HIS A 219 -11.88 -18.98 -12.13
C HIS A 219 -13.17 -18.22 -11.93
N SER A 220 -13.18 -16.90 -12.07
CA SER A 220 -14.38 -16.10 -12.14
C SER A 220 -14.56 -15.62 -13.57
N LEU A 221 -15.67 -15.99 -14.17
CA LEU A 221 -16.18 -15.38 -15.38
C LEU A 221 -17.13 -14.28 -14.93
N ALA A 222 -16.83 -13.04 -15.25
CA ALA A 222 -17.77 -11.93 -15.05
C ALA A 222 -18.48 -11.69 -16.38
N PHE A 223 -19.82 -11.68 -16.35
CA PHE A 223 -20.67 -11.33 -17.46
C PHE A 223 -21.00 -9.86 -17.42
#